data_1f5b3467bd413e32c76469f8e34b3b20
#
_entry.id   1f5b3467bd413e32c76469f8e34b3b20
#
_cell.length_a   1.000
_cell.length_b   1.000
_cell.length_c   1.000
_cell.angle_alpha   90.00
_cell.angle_beta   90.00
_cell.angle_gamma   90.00
#
_symmetry.space_group_name_H-M   'P 1'
#
loop_
_entity.id
_entity.type
_entity.pdbx_description
1 polymer ?
#
loop_
_entity_poly.entity_id
_entity_poly.type
_entity_poly.pdbx_seq_one_letter_code
_entity_poly.pdbx_strand_id
1 'polypeptide(L)'
;SHKVVKAEDLYCMEADHISTEPKYDLILADSVFQYFQNPEYGMRVLEKMWEKANKIVVITEIHDEEKKEEHLNFRRQCVENYDEKYKGLDKTFYTKEMFQKFAEKMGAECRIVKPGNELYWNNKYVFDCYLIK
;
A
#
# COMPACT_ATOMS: atom_id res chain seq x y z
N SER A 1 0.19 -8.82 -7.29
CA SER A 1 -0.89 -9.72 -7.57
C SER A 1 -0.85 -10.24 -8.99
N HIS A 2 -0.97 -11.53 -9.15
CA HIS A 2 -0.90 -12.19 -10.46
C HIS A 2 -2.24 -12.74 -10.92
N LYS A 3 -3.29 -12.28 -10.29
CA LYS A 3 -4.63 -12.68 -10.69
C LYS A 3 -4.89 -12.16 -12.11
N VAL A 4 -5.38 -13.03 -12.99
CA VAL A 4 -5.79 -12.63 -14.33
C VAL A 4 -7.06 -11.78 -14.22
N VAL A 5 -6.98 -10.57 -14.77
CA VAL A 5 -8.11 -9.64 -14.77
C VAL A 5 -8.70 -9.61 -16.18
N LYS A 6 -9.99 -9.78 -16.26
CA LYS A 6 -10.69 -9.71 -17.56
C LYS A 6 -10.67 -8.27 -18.08
N ALA A 7 -10.67 -8.11 -19.39
CA ALA A 7 -10.61 -6.77 -19.99
C ALA A 7 -11.73 -5.85 -19.51
N GLU A 8 -12.93 -6.37 -19.29
CA GLU A 8 -14.06 -5.59 -18.80
C GLU A 8 -13.90 -5.15 -17.33
N ASP A 9 -12.92 -5.71 -16.59
CA ASP A 9 -12.65 -5.34 -15.22
C ASP A 9 -11.53 -4.29 -15.10
N LEU A 10 -10.99 -3.85 -16.25
CA LEU A 10 -9.92 -2.87 -16.26
C LEU A 10 -10.48 -1.46 -16.48
N TYR A 11 -10.08 -0.53 -15.63
CA TYR A 11 -10.55 0.85 -15.70
C TYR A 11 -9.39 1.82 -15.78
N CYS A 12 -9.49 2.80 -16.66
CA CYS A 12 -8.52 3.88 -16.80
C CYS A 12 -8.99 5.08 -16.00
N MET A 13 -8.79 5.04 -14.69
CA MET A 13 -9.23 6.11 -13.78
C MET A 13 -8.32 6.20 -12.56
N GLU A 14 -8.44 7.31 -11.82
CA GLU A 14 -7.74 7.49 -10.57
C GLU A 14 -8.22 6.42 -9.56
N ALA A 15 -7.29 5.95 -8.72
CA ALA A 15 -7.60 4.87 -7.78
C ALA A 15 -8.71 5.22 -6.79
N ASP A 16 -8.81 6.49 -6.38
CA ASP A 16 -9.85 6.91 -5.45
C ASP A 16 -11.22 7.10 -6.11
N HIS A 17 -11.29 6.94 -7.44
CA HIS A 17 -12.54 7.01 -8.20
C HIS A 17 -13.13 5.62 -8.51
N ILE A 18 -12.49 4.57 -8.04
CA ILE A 18 -12.98 3.20 -8.25
C ILE A 18 -14.34 3.04 -7.59
N SER A 19 -15.28 2.41 -8.32
CA SER A 19 -16.60 2.11 -7.78
C SER A 19 -16.51 1.14 -6.60
N THR A 20 -17.35 1.36 -5.59
CA THR A 20 -17.47 0.45 -4.46
C THR A 20 -18.37 -0.75 -4.74
N GLU A 21 -18.97 -0.79 -5.92
CA GLU A 21 -19.81 -1.91 -6.39
C GLU A 21 -19.23 -2.50 -7.67
N PRO A 22 -19.27 -3.81 -7.91
CA PRO A 22 -19.70 -4.84 -6.96
C PRO A 22 -18.72 -5.04 -5.81
N LYS A 23 -19.20 -5.66 -4.72
CA LYS A 23 -18.36 -5.95 -3.55
C LYS A 23 -17.74 -7.34 -3.67
N TYR A 24 -16.57 -7.49 -3.05
CA TYR A 24 -15.82 -8.74 -3.01
C TYR A 24 -15.43 -9.07 -1.58
N ASP A 25 -15.23 -10.35 -1.29
CA ASP A 25 -14.81 -10.77 0.07
C ASP A 25 -13.43 -10.24 0.43
N LEU A 26 -12.52 -10.22 -0.53
CA LEU A 26 -11.14 -9.76 -0.35
C LEU A 26 -10.83 -8.68 -1.38
N ILE A 27 -10.25 -7.58 -0.93
CA ILE A 27 -9.70 -6.53 -1.80
C ILE A 27 -8.21 -6.43 -1.48
N LEU A 28 -7.39 -6.51 -2.50
CA LEU A 28 -5.93 -6.51 -2.36
C LEU A 28 -5.30 -5.36 -3.14
N ALA A 29 -4.41 -4.63 -2.48
CA ALA A 29 -3.52 -3.68 -3.11
C ALA A 29 -2.09 -4.15 -2.89
N ASP A 30 -1.46 -4.67 -3.93
CA ASP A 30 -0.14 -5.26 -3.87
C ASP A 30 0.90 -4.31 -4.48
N SER A 31 1.77 -3.76 -3.64
CA SER A 31 2.87 -2.88 -4.06
C SER A 31 2.41 -1.62 -4.80
N VAL A 32 1.26 -1.04 -4.44
CA VAL A 32 0.75 0.14 -5.14
C VAL A 32 0.68 1.40 -4.28
N PHE A 33 0.54 1.28 -2.96
CA PHE A 33 0.38 2.46 -2.10
C PHE A 33 1.60 3.38 -2.14
N GLN A 34 2.77 2.83 -2.37
CA GLN A 34 4.01 3.60 -2.48
C GLN A 34 4.03 4.55 -3.67
N TYR A 35 3.19 4.32 -4.66
CA TYR A 35 3.13 5.15 -5.87
C TYR A 35 2.08 6.26 -5.81
N PHE A 36 1.29 6.33 -4.76
CA PHE A 36 0.31 7.40 -4.62
C PHE A 36 1.01 8.72 -4.31
N GLN A 37 0.38 9.80 -4.68
CA GLN A 37 1.00 11.14 -4.61
C GLN A 37 1.27 11.61 -3.18
N ASN A 38 0.48 11.14 -2.21
CA ASN A 38 0.66 11.46 -0.79
C ASN A 38 -0.12 10.45 0.06
N PRO A 39 0.15 10.40 1.39
CA PRO A 39 -0.58 9.47 2.27
C PRO A 39 -2.09 9.72 2.33
N GLU A 40 -2.51 10.98 2.23
CA GLU A 40 -3.94 11.32 2.26
C GLU A 40 -4.67 10.70 1.09
N TYR A 41 -4.07 10.70 -0.08
CA TYR A 41 -4.61 10.02 -1.25
C TYR A 41 -4.74 8.51 -0.99
N GLY A 42 -3.69 7.91 -0.42
CA GLY A 42 -3.71 6.50 -0.06
C GLY A 42 -4.84 6.16 0.91
N MET A 43 -5.09 7.02 1.88
CA MET A 43 -6.18 6.80 2.85
C MET A 43 -7.56 6.93 2.19
N ARG A 44 -7.71 7.79 1.19
CA ARG A 44 -8.97 7.85 0.42
C ARG A 44 -9.19 6.57 -0.37
N VAL A 45 -8.14 6.04 -0.97
CA VAL A 45 -8.21 4.75 -1.67
C VAL A 45 -8.58 3.64 -0.71
N LEU A 46 -7.99 3.66 0.49
CA LEU A 46 -8.30 2.68 1.53
C LEU A 46 -9.77 2.70 1.92
N GLU A 47 -10.36 3.89 2.03
CA GLU A 47 -11.80 4.00 2.32
C GLU A 47 -12.63 3.31 1.23
N LYS A 48 -12.27 3.49 -0.03
CA LYS A 48 -12.96 2.84 -1.15
C LYS A 48 -12.78 1.32 -1.11
N MET A 49 -11.56 0.87 -0.83
CA MET A 49 -11.29 -0.55 -0.69
C MET A 49 -12.12 -1.16 0.44
N TRP A 50 -12.20 -0.45 1.56
CA TRP A 50 -12.97 -0.90 2.73
C TRP A 50 -14.45 -1.05 2.39
N GLU A 51 -15.02 -0.08 1.70
CA GLU A 51 -16.42 -0.14 1.28
C GLU A 51 -16.67 -1.29 0.29
N LYS A 52 -15.69 -1.55 -0.58
CA LYS A 52 -15.80 -2.60 -1.59
C LYS A 52 -15.60 -4.00 -1.02
N ALA A 53 -14.90 -4.13 0.10
CA ALA A 53 -14.60 -5.42 0.71
C ALA A 53 -15.73 -5.88 1.63
N ASN A 54 -16.10 -7.16 1.50
CA ASN A 54 -17.07 -7.77 2.42
C ASN A 54 -16.40 -8.27 3.70
N LYS A 55 -15.18 -8.76 3.63
CA LYS A 55 -14.51 -9.42 4.75
C LYS A 55 -13.14 -8.86 5.09
N ILE A 56 -12.28 -8.62 4.11
CA ILE A 56 -10.90 -8.28 4.38
C ILE A 56 -10.30 -7.38 3.31
N VAL A 57 -9.49 -6.42 3.75
CA VAL A 57 -8.64 -5.59 2.88
C VAL A 57 -7.20 -5.92 3.21
N VAL A 58 -6.40 -6.18 2.17
CA VAL A 58 -4.97 -6.46 2.32
C VAL A 58 -4.17 -5.45 1.51
N ILE A 59 -3.17 -4.85 2.14
CA ILE A 59 -2.27 -3.93 1.48
C ILE A 59 -0.85 -4.41 1.74
N THR A 60 -0.11 -4.69 0.69
CA THR A 60 1.25 -5.21 0.81
C THR A 60 2.29 -4.19 0.38
N GLU A 61 3.51 -4.36 0.86
CA GLU A 61 4.66 -3.52 0.57
C GLU A 61 4.39 -2.03 0.80
N ILE A 62 3.85 -1.71 1.96
CA ILE A 62 3.66 -0.33 2.38
C ILE A 62 5.02 0.19 2.87
N HIS A 63 5.49 1.26 2.27
CA HIS A 63 6.77 1.86 2.67
C HIS A 63 6.64 2.49 4.05
N ASP A 64 7.47 2.03 4.97
CA ASP A 64 7.41 2.41 6.38
C ASP A 64 8.09 3.76 6.61
N GLU A 65 7.32 4.75 7.05
CA GLU A 65 7.85 6.09 7.33
C GLU A 65 8.94 6.05 8.41
N GLU A 66 8.84 5.16 9.37
CA GLU A 66 9.86 5.01 10.42
C GLU A 66 11.20 4.53 9.86
N LYS A 67 11.18 3.87 8.71
CA LYS A 67 12.37 3.36 8.04
C LYS A 67 12.78 4.19 6.83
N LYS A 68 12.14 5.32 6.61
CA LYS A 68 12.34 6.14 5.41
C LYS A 68 13.80 6.50 5.17
N GLU A 69 14.46 7.01 6.19
CA GLU A 69 15.86 7.45 6.06
C GLU A 69 16.78 6.29 5.73
N GLU A 70 16.65 5.18 6.43
CA GLU A 70 17.45 3.98 6.17
C GLU A 70 17.18 3.42 4.78
N HIS A 71 15.92 3.43 4.37
CA HIS A 71 15.49 2.93 3.06
C HIS A 71 16.11 3.75 1.92
N LEU A 72 16.06 5.07 2.04
CA LEU A 72 16.62 5.96 1.02
C LEU A 72 18.14 5.85 0.97
N ASN A 73 18.79 5.74 2.14
CA ASN A 73 20.24 5.57 2.19
C ASN A 73 20.67 4.27 1.53
N PHE A 74 19.95 3.19 1.75
CA PHE A 74 20.23 1.93 1.10
C PHE A 74 20.12 2.05 -0.41
N ARG A 75 19.08 2.70 -0.91
CA ARG A 75 18.89 2.90 -2.35
C ARG A 75 19.99 3.75 -2.95
N ARG A 76 20.45 4.79 -2.26
CA ARG A 76 21.56 5.64 -2.71
C ARG A 76 22.86 4.86 -2.81
N GLN A 77 23.07 3.90 -1.91
CA GLN A 77 24.25 3.04 -1.96
C GLN A 77 24.21 2.05 -3.13
N CYS A 78 23.03 1.57 -3.47
CA CYS A 78 22.86 0.55 -4.51
C CYS A 78 22.75 1.11 -5.92
N VAL A 79 22.32 2.37 -6.06
CA VAL A 79 22.09 2.99 -7.36
C VAL A 79 22.91 4.27 -7.47
N GLU A 80 23.82 4.30 -8.42
CA GLU A 80 24.62 5.49 -8.69
C GLU A 80 23.73 6.64 -9.15
N ASN A 81 23.95 7.83 -8.60
CA ASN A 81 23.17 9.04 -8.90
C ASN A 81 21.67 8.86 -8.64
N TYR A 82 21.33 8.16 -7.55
CA TYR A 82 19.96 7.87 -7.21
C TYR A 82 19.07 9.11 -7.18
N ASP A 83 19.51 10.17 -6.50
CA ASP A 83 18.69 11.38 -6.33
C ASP A 83 18.37 12.06 -7.66
N GLU A 84 19.32 12.05 -8.61
CA GLU A 84 19.09 12.60 -9.95
C GLU A 84 18.20 11.69 -10.79
N LYS A 85 18.48 10.39 -10.76
CA LYS A 85 17.78 9.39 -11.56
C LYS A 85 16.31 9.31 -11.22
N TYR A 86 15.97 9.46 -9.94
CA TYR A 86 14.59 9.34 -9.44
C TYR A 86 14.00 10.68 -8.99
N LYS A 87 14.55 11.77 -9.46
CA LYS A 87 14.02 13.10 -9.15
C LYS A 87 12.57 13.20 -9.60
N GLY A 88 11.70 13.59 -8.69
CA GLY A 88 10.27 13.69 -8.96
C GLY A 88 9.53 12.35 -8.93
N LEU A 89 10.23 11.25 -8.66
CA LEU A 89 9.66 9.91 -8.59
C LEU A 89 9.70 9.37 -7.15
N ASP A 90 9.56 10.24 -6.19
CA ASP A 90 9.63 9.86 -4.78
C ASP A 90 8.51 8.90 -4.41
N LYS A 91 8.85 7.88 -3.63
CA LYS A 91 7.88 6.95 -3.09
C LYS A 91 7.16 7.58 -1.91
N THR A 92 5.91 7.19 -1.72
CA THR A 92 5.10 7.65 -0.59
C THR A 92 5.26 6.68 0.57
N PHE A 93 5.51 7.23 1.75
CA PHE A 93 5.73 6.48 2.99
C PHE A 93 4.53 6.68 3.91
N TYR A 94 4.24 5.65 4.71
CA TYR A 94 3.09 5.63 5.61
C TYR A 94 3.54 5.22 7.00
N THR A 95 2.81 5.67 8.01
CA THR A 95 3.02 5.18 9.37
C THR A 95 2.05 4.03 9.65
N LYS A 96 2.48 3.09 10.49
CA LYS A 96 1.60 2.01 10.93
C LYS A 96 0.38 2.56 11.64
N GLU A 97 0.58 3.66 12.38
CA GLU A 97 -0.49 4.35 13.10
C GLU A 97 -1.65 4.78 12.22
N MET A 98 -1.38 5.22 10.99
CA MET A 98 -2.44 5.61 10.04
C MET A 98 -3.43 4.47 9.82
N PHE A 99 -2.93 3.26 9.66
CA PHE A 99 -3.77 2.09 9.43
C PHE A 99 -4.45 1.62 10.71
N GLN A 100 -3.76 1.70 11.83
CA GLN A 100 -4.32 1.35 13.13
C GLN A 100 -5.46 2.28 13.51
N LYS A 101 -5.31 3.57 13.28
CA LYS A 101 -6.39 4.55 13.53
C LYS A 101 -7.57 4.34 12.60
N PHE A 102 -7.30 4.03 11.35
CA PHE A 102 -8.38 3.71 10.41
C PHE A 102 -9.18 2.50 10.89
N ALA A 103 -8.49 1.44 11.30
CA ALA A 103 -9.14 0.25 11.82
C ALA A 103 -9.98 0.54 13.06
N GLU A 104 -9.44 1.35 13.97
CA GLU A 104 -10.16 1.75 15.18
C GLU A 104 -11.45 2.52 14.83
N LYS A 105 -11.35 3.45 13.89
CA LYS A 105 -12.50 4.22 13.42
C LYS A 105 -13.56 3.33 12.80
N MET A 106 -13.16 2.30 12.08
CA MET A 106 -14.10 1.40 11.38
C MET A 106 -14.53 0.20 12.22
N GLY A 107 -13.98 0.01 13.41
CA GLY A 107 -14.26 -1.16 14.23
C GLY A 107 -13.68 -2.44 13.65
N ALA A 108 -12.55 -2.34 12.91
CA ALA A 108 -11.90 -3.45 12.26
C ALA A 108 -10.77 -4.00 13.10
N GLU A 109 -10.41 -5.27 12.86
CA GLU A 109 -9.17 -5.83 13.36
C GLU A 109 -8.06 -5.42 12.42
N CYS A 110 -6.96 -4.90 12.96
CA CYS A 110 -5.79 -4.49 12.18
C CYS A 110 -4.60 -5.37 12.54
N ARG A 111 -4.01 -6.00 11.52
CA ARG A 111 -2.78 -6.78 11.69
C ARG A 111 -1.69 -6.18 10.81
N ILE A 112 -0.61 -5.75 11.44
CA ILE A 112 0.56 -5.26 10.75
C ILE A 112 1.60 -6.38 10.78
N VAL A 113 2.06 -6.80 9.61
CA VAL A 113 2.95 -7.95 9.49
C VAL A 113 4.16 -7.57 8.67
N LYS A 114 5.33 -8.08 9.05
CA LYS A 114 6.52 -7.97 8.22
C LYS A 114 6.45 -9.05 7.13
N PRO A 115 6.79 -8.69 5.88
CA PRO A 115 6.88 -9.68 4.81
C PRO A 115 7.83 -10.81 5.17
N GLY A 116 7.45 -12.03 4.85
CA GLY A 116 8.18 -13.22 5.29
C GLY A 116 9.40 -13.60 4.47
N ASN A 117 9.62 -12.98 3.30
CA ASN A 117 10.76 -13.32 2.45
C ASN A 117 11.99 -12.50 2.84
N GLU A 118 12.85 -13.08 3.65
CA GLU A 118 14.06 -12.40 4.14
C GLU A 118 15.10 -12.16 3.04
N LEU A 119 15.02 -12.86 1.93
CA LEU A 119 15.96 -12.69 0.82
C LEU A 119 15.66 -11.43 -0.01
N TYR A 120 14.46 -10.90 0.11
CA TYR A 120 14.10 -9.69 -0.60
C TYR A 120 14.50 -8.47 0.24
N TRP A 121 15.52 -7.75 -0.21
CA TRP A 121 16.12 -6.65 0.54
C TRP A 121 15.12 -5.58 0.99
N ASN A 122 14.09 -5.34 0.19
CA ASN A 122 13.10 -4.30 0.47
C ASN A 122 12.23 -4.61 1.69
N ASN A 123 12.16 -5.89 2.08
CA ASN A 123 11.30 -6.31 3.19
C ASN A 123 11.70 -5.72 4.54
N LYS A 124 12.92 -5.22 4.68
CA LYS A 124 13.37 -4.54 5.89
C LYS A 124 12.66 -3.20 6.10
N TYR A 125 12.15 -2.62 5.03
CA TYR A 125 11.69 -1.22 5.01
C TYR A 125 10.21 -1.09 4.75
N VAL A 126 9.51 -2.20 4.66
CA VAL A 126 8.07 -2.22 4.34
C VAL A 126 7.32 -3.07 5.34
N PHE A 127 6.00 -2.89 5.34
CA PHE A 127 5.11 -3.75 6.11
C PHE A 127 3.85 -4.05 5.31
N ASP A 128 3.16 -5.11 5.72
CA ASP A 128 1.86 -5.48 5.16
C ASP A 128 0.78 -5.17 6.19
N CYS A 129 -0.40 -4.79 5.72
CA CYS A 129 -1.52 -4.48 6.59
C CYS A 129 -2.73 -5.32 6.19
N TYR A 130 -3.34 -5.96 7.18
CA TYR A 130 -4.58 -6.72 7.03
C TYR A 130 -5.65 -6.04 7.87
N LEU A 131 -6.75 -5.66 7.23
CA LEU A 131 -7.89 -5.04 7.89
C LEU A 131 -9.07 -5.99 7.75
N ILE A 132 -9.52 -6.52 8.87
CA ILE A 132 -10.53 -7.60 8.91
C ILE A 132 -11.83 -7.05 9.51
N LYS A 133 -12.91 -7.20 8.75
CA LYS A 133 -14.25 -6.82 9.21
C LYS A 133 -14.82 -7.78 10.23
#